data_5cc6e70999f13ccc68fc84983b3c9123
#
_entry.id   5cc6e70999f13ccc68fc84983b3c9123
#
_cell.length_a   1.000
_cell.length_b   1.000
_cell.length_c   1.000
_cell.angle_alpha   90.00
_cell.angle_beta   90.00
_cell.angle_gamma   90.00
#
_symmetry.space_group_name_H-M   'P 1'
#
loop_
_entity.id
_entity.type
_entity.pdbx_description
1 polymer ?
#
loop_
_entity_poly.entity_id
_entity_poly.type
_entity_poly.pdbx_seq_one_letter_code
_entity_poly.pdbx_strand_id
1 'polypeptide(L)'
;VFGEKVPFQITGPGEYEVKDITIKGFGSESQYDGDSLINTIYLLRIEGVNICILGALGNPKLPEEAIESLEEVDILFVPVSKDTLSASEAYKVAVSLEAKLIIPLGEDADLKQFAKEAGSEKVEKLDKLTIKKKDLEGKDGEVFMFA
;
A
#
# COMPACT_ATOMS: atom_id res chain seq x y z
N VAL A 1 -20.94 10.47 15.11
CA VAL A 1 -20.52 11.75 15.67
C VAL A 1 -19.31 11.51 16.56
N PHE A 2 -18.28 12.27 16.35
CA PHE A 2 -17.00 12.13 17.05
C PHE A 2 -16.93 12.92 18.36
N GLY A 3 -18.07 13.38 18.87
CA GLY A 3 -18.13 14.24 20.05
C GLY A 3 -17.46 15.60 19.78
N GLU A 4 -16.80 16.15 20.79
CA GLU A 4 -16.15 17.46 20.71
C GLU A 4 -14.75 17.42 20.03
N LYS A 5 -14.18 16.20 19.82
CA LYS A 5 -12.86 16.02 19.22
C LYS A 5 -12.97 15.30 17.89
N VAL A 6 -12.90 16.05 16.80
CA VAL A 6 -12.79 15.48 15.45
C VAL A 6 -11.32 15.09 15.21
N PRO A 7 -11.01 13.85 14.81
CA PRO A 7 -9.65 13.48 14.47
C PRO A 7 -9.16 14.27 13.26
N PHE A 8 -7.85 14.51 13.18
CA PHE A 8 -7.24 15.11 12.00
C PHE A 8 -7.42 14.18 10.80
N GLN A 9 -7.99 14.70 9.72
CA GLN A 9 -8.30 13.91 8.51
C GLN A 9 -7.49 14.40 7.33
N ILE A 10 -6.93 13.44 6.58
CA ILE A 10 -6.25 13.69 5.32
C ILE A 10 -7.10 13.09 4.22
N THR A 11 -7.61 13.93 3.31
CA THR A 11 -8.62 13.54 2.33
C THR A 11 -8.18 13.73 0.89
N GLY A 12 -6.90 13.92 0.64
CA GLY A 12 -6.43 14.10 -0.73
C GLY A 12 -4.93 14.32 -0.86
N PRO A 13 -4.46 14.61 -2.09
CA PRO A 13 -3.05 14.87 -2.34
C PRO A 13 -2.53 16.07 -1.56
N GLY A 14 -1.26 16.06 -1.25
CA GLY A 14 -0.56 17.13 -0.53
C GLY A 14 0.54 16.62 0.38
N GLU A 15 1.11 17.52 1.15
CA GLU A 15 2.13 17.22 2.15
C GLU A 15 1.60 17.60 3.53
N TYR A 16 1.73 16.70 4.49
CA TYR A 16 1.20 16.85 5.84
C TYR A 16 2.22 16.38 6.85
N GLU A 17 2.22 17.00 8.02
CA GLU A 17 2.98 16.54 9.18
C GLU A 17 2.08 16.60 10.42
N VAL A 18 1.91 15.46 11.07
CA VAL A 18 1.07 15.33 12.26
C VAL A 18 1.77 14.45 13.28
N LYS A 19 2.09 15.00 14.46
CA LYS A 19 2.72 14.25 15.57
C LYS A 19 3.95 13.42 15.13
N ASP A 20 4.89 14.06 14.44
CA ASP A 20 6.12 13.44 13.93
C ASP A 20 5.91 12.39 12.83
N ILE A 21 4.71 12.31 12.27
CA ILE A 21 4.42 11.50 11.10
C ILE A 21 4.39 12.41 9.88
N THR A 22 5.27 12.15 8.92
CA THR A 22 5.27 12.85 7.64
C THR A 22 4.43 12.07 6.64
N ILE A 23 3.53 12.76 5.93
CA ILE A 23 2.61 12.16 4.97
C ILE A 23 2.67 12.94 3.67
N LYS A 24 2.90 12.23 2.57
CA LYS A 24 2.78 12.78 1.22
C LYS A 24 1.69 12.03 0.48
N GLY A 25 0.78 12.76 -0.17
CA GLY A 25 -0.29 12.21 -0.98
C GLY A 25 -0.14 12.61 -2.44
N PHE A 26 -0.29 11.64 -3.34
CA PHE A 26 -0.21 11.83 -4.79
C PHE A 26 -1.51 11.37 -5.45
N GLY A 27 -2.07 12.21 -6.33
CA GLY A 27 -3.24 11.83 -7.11
C GLY A 27 -2.92 10.75 -8.14
N SER A 28 -3.82 9.79 -8.29
CA SER A 28 -3.76 8.73 -9.29
C SER A 28 -5.15 8.37 -9.78
N GLU A 29 -5.23 7.56 -10.83
CA GLU A 29 -6.51 7.10 -11.35
C GLU A 29 -7.02 5.88 -10.58
N SER A 30 -8.33 5.85 -10.36
CA SER A 30 -9.06 4.70 -9.86
C SER A 30 -10.25 4.41 -10.76
N GLN A 31 -10.53 3.14 -10.96
CA GLN A 31 -11.72 2.66 -11.67
C GLN A 31 -12.66 1.90 -10.74
N TYR A 32 -12.53 2.16 -9.45
CA TYR A 32 -13.35 1.50 -8.44
C TYR A 32 -14.84 1.74 -8.71
N ASP A 33 -15.63 0.68 -8.62
CA ASP A 33 -17.07 0.71 -8.87
C ASP A 33 -17.46 1.19 -10.29
N GLY A 34 -16.58 0.98 -11.27
CA GLY A 34 -16.83 1.29 -12.68
C GLY A 34 -16.75 2.76 -13.06
N ASP A 35 -16.54 3.65 -12.10
CA ASP A 35 -16.39 5.08 -12.33
C ASP A 35 -14.91 5.49 -12.37
N SER A 36 -14.61 6.48 -13.22
CA SER A 36 -13.27 7.09 -13.22
C SER A 36 -13.16 8.07 -12.07
N LEU A 37 -12.55 7.61 -10.98
CA LEU A 37 -12.37 8.39 -9.76
C LEU A 37 -10.90 8.74 -9.53
N ILE A 38 -10.68 9.76 -8.72
CA ILE A 38 -9.33 10.13 -8.27
C ILE A 38 -9.02 9.33 -7.01
N ASN A 39 -7.93 8.58 -7.06
CA ASN A 39 -7.35 7.91 -5.91
C ASN A 39 -6.16 8.72 -5.38
N THR A 40 -5.85 8.60 -4.13
CA THR A 40 -4.63 9.17 -3.55
C THR A 40 -3.70 8.05 -3.08
N ILE A 41 -2.46 8.11 -3.54
CA ILE A 41 -1.37 7.26 -3.05
C ILE A 41 -0.74 8.00 -1.87
N TYR A 42 -0.64 7.35 -0.72
CA TYR A 42 -0.03 7.94 0.47
C TYR A 42 1.33 7.32 0.77
N LEU A 43 2.30 8.16 1.03
CA LEU A 43 3.61 7.78 1.57
C LEU A 43 3.72 8.34 2.98
N LEU A 44 3.81 7.45 3.98
CA LEU A 44 3.93 7.81 5.38
C LEU A 44 5.34 7.48 5.86
N ARG A 45 5.90 8.36 6.67
CA ARG A 45 7.15 8.09 7.39
C ARG A 45 6.88 8.16 8.89
N ILE A 46 7.03 7.03 9.56
CA ILE A 46 6.76 6.86 10.98
C ILE A 46 7.96 6.15 11.61
N GLU A 47 8.64 6.80 12.55
CA GLU A 47 9.80 6.23 13.26
C GLU A 47 10.87 5.64 12.30
N GLY A 48 11.10 6.33 11.19
CA GLY A 48 12.06 5.90 10.17
C GLY A 48 11.57 4.81 9.23
N VAL A 49 10.35 4.33 9.37
CA VAL A 49 9.71 3.35 8.48
C VAL A 49 8.91 4.07 7.42
N ASN A 50 9.18 3.76 6.16
CA ASN A 50 8.44 4.29 5.01
C ASN A 50 7.32 3.32 4.61
N ILE A 51 6.08 3.79 4.71
CA ILE A 51 4.88 3.01 4.41
C ILE A 51 4.20 3.62 3.19
N CYS A 52 4.00 2.83 2.15
CA CYS A 52 3.27 3.24 0.96
C CYS A 52 1.90 2.56 0.92
N ILE A 53 0.85 3.36 0.77
CA ILE A 53 -0.53 2.88 0.67
C ILE A 53 -1.05 3.29 -0.71
N LEU A 54 -1.27 2.32 -1.59
CA LEU A 54 -1.71 2.56 -2.95
C LEU A 54 -3.22 2.84 -3.06
N GLY A 55 -3.98 2.57 -2.01
CA GLY A 55 -5.42 2.83 -1.99
C GLY A 55 -6.20 1.97 -2.98
N ALA A 56 -7.05 2.59 -3.76
CA ALA A 56 -7.81 1.93 -4.84
C ALA A 56 -7.17 2.16 -6.22
N LEU A 57 -5.85 2.05 -6.30
CA LEU A 57 -5.11 2.23 -7.55
C LEU A 57 -5.66 1.33 -8.66
N GLY A 58 -6.04 1.93 -9.78
CA GLY A 58 -6.63 1.21 -10.91
C GLY A 58 -5.71 1.04 -12.12
N ASN A 59 -4.52 1.61 -12.07
CA ASN A 59 -3.53 1.55 -13.15
C ASN A 59 -2.15 1.19 -12.57
N PRO A 60 -1.48 0.16 -13.08
CA PRO A 60 -0.16 -0.24 -12.58
C PRO A 60 0.94 0.79 -12.86
N LYS A 61 0.70 1.74 -13.76
CA LYS A 61 1.61 2.84 -14.03
C LYS A 61 1.40 3.95 -12.99
N LEU A 62 2.36 4.11 -12.10
CA LEU A 62 2.32 5.16 -11.08
C LEU A 62 2.65 6.53 -11.68
N PRO A 63 2.10 7.63 -11.11
CA PRO A 63 2.51 8.99 -11.48
C PRO A 63 4.01 9.22 -11.25
N GLU A 64 4.66 9.97 -12.13
CA GLU A 64 6.10 10.27 -12.02
C GLU A 64 6.46 10.91 -10.68
N GLU A 65 5.64 11.84 -10.20
CA GLU A 65 5.84 12.49 -8.90
C GLU A 65 5.87 11.51 -7.74
N ALA A 66 5.02 10.48 -7.79
CA ALA A 66 5.02 9.42 -6.80
C ALA A 66 6.29 8.57 -6.89
N ILE A 67 6.69 8.17 -8.09
CA ILE A 67 7.89 7.37 -8.31
C ILE A 67 9.14 8.09 -7.79
N GLU A 68 9.29 9.37 -8.08
CA GLU A 68 10.41 10.19 -7.61
C GLU A 68 10.48 10.28 -6.07
N SER A 69 9.34 10.20 -5.39
CA SER A 69 9.25 10.27 -3.93
C SER A 69 9.35 8.91 -3.24
N LEU A 70 9.17 7.81 -3.97
CA LEU A 70 9.20 6.43 -3.46
C LEU A 70 10.60 5.81 -3.56
N GLU A 71 11.61 6.51 -3.04
CA GLU A 71 13.01 6.03 -3.09
C GLU A 71 13.23 4.73 -2.32
N GLU A 72 12.57 4.59 -1.18
CA GLU A 72 12.66 3.41 -0.34
C GLU A 72 11.28 3.10 0.25
N VAL A 73 10.75 1.93 -0.06
CA VAL A 73 9.48 1.46 0.49
C VAL A 73 9.73 0.29 1.44
N ASP A 74 9.51 0.52 2.72
CA ASP A 74 9.66 -0.53 3.72
C ASP A 74 8.44 -1.44 3.75
N ILE A 75 7.24 -0.85 3.78
CA ILE A 75 5.97 -1.59 3.80
C ILE A 75 5.06 -1.05 2.70
N LEU A 76 4.55 -1.95 1.86
CA LEU A 76 3.63 -1.61 0.78
C LEU A 76 2.27 -2.27 1.01
N PHE A 77 1.22 -1.48 1.03
CA PHE A 77 -0.17 -1.94 0.94
C PHE A 77 -0.62 -1.83 -0.51
N VAL A 78 -0.91 -2.95 -1.15
CA VAL A 78 -1.30 -3.01 -2.56
C VAL A 78 -2.69 -3.62 -2.74
N PRO A 79 -3.60 -2.96 -3.48
CA PRO A 79 -4.93 -3.48 -3.71
C PRO A 79 -4.90 -4.61 -4.74
N VAL A 80 -5.70 -5.64 -4.53
CA VAL A 80 -5.87 -6.77 -5.45
C VAL A 80 -7.36 -7.04 -5.61
N SER A 81 -7.93 -6.63 -6.73
CA SER A 81 -9.33 -6.90 -7.04
C SER A 81 -9.63 -6.69 -8.53
N LYS A 82 -10.82 -7.07 -8.96
CA LYS A 82 -11.29 -6.81 -10.32
C LYS A 82 -11.42 -5.31 -10.65
N ASP A 83 -11.65 -4.49 -9.63
CA ASP A 83 -11.89 -3.04 -9.77
C ASP A 83 -10.63 -2.19 -9.50
N THR A 84 -9.54 -2.82 -9.13
CA THR A 84 -8.25 -2.18 -8.89
C THR A 84 -7.16 -2.84 -9.73
N LEU A 85 -6.11 -3.36 -9.10
CA LEU A 85 -5.06 -4.10 -9.80
C LEU A 85 -5.36 -5.60 -9.80
N SER A 86 -5.12 -6.26 -10.93
CA SER A 86 -5.11 -7.72 -10.95
C SER A 86 -3.96 -8.25 -10.09
N ALA A 87 -3.98 -9.51 -9.72
CA ALA A 87 -2.90 -10.13 -8.94
C ALA A 87 -1.53 -9.96 -9.62
N SER A 88 -1.47 -10.16 -10.93
CA SER A 88 -0.23 -9.99 -11.71
C SER A 88 0.25 -8.53 -11.72
N GLU A 89 -0.64 -7.58 -11.95
CA GLU A 89 -0.34 -6.15 -11.93
C GLU A 89 0.13 -5.70 -10.54
N ALA A 90 -0.59 -6.11 -9.49
CA ALA A 90 -0.25 -5.80 -8.11
C ALA A 90 1.15 -6.31 -7.74
N TYR A 91 1.47 -7.52 -8.13
CA TYR A 91 2.79 -8.10 -7.88
C TYR A 91 3.89 -7.35 -8.65
N LYS A 92 3.66 -7.02 -9.92
CA LYS A 92 4.61 -6.24 -10.72
C LYS A 92 4.88 -4.86 -10.11
N VAL A 93 3.85 -4.17 -9.64
CA VAL A 93 4.00 -2.89 -8.94
C VAL A 93 4.84 -3.07 -7.68
N ALA A 94 4.53 -4.07 -6.86
CA ALA A 94 5.27 -4.34 -5.64
C ALA A 94 6.75 -4.62 -5.90
N VAL A 95 7.07 -5.40 -6.91
CA VAL A 95 8.46 -5.68 -7.32
C VAL A 95 9.15 -4.43 -7.83
N SER A 96 8.47 -3.62 -8.64
CA SER A 96 9.05 -2.38 -9.18
C SER A 96 9.39 -1.35 -8.11
N LEU A 97 8.67 -1.35 -6.99
CA LEU A 97 8.93 -0.47 -5.85
C LEU A 97 9.95 -1.04 -4.87
N GLU A 98 10.44 -2.24 -5.11
CA GLU A 98 11.42 -2.92 -4.25
C GLU A 98 11.02 -2.93 -2.77
N ALA A 99 9.72 -3.11 -2.51
CA ALA A 99 9.19 -3.13 -1.15
C ALA A 99 9.76 -4.29 -0.33
N LYS A 100 10.15 -4.01 0.90
CA LYS A 100 10.69 -5.02 1.82
C LYS A 100 9.59 -5.97 2.30
N LEU A 101 8.43 -5.40 2.65
CA LEU A 101 7.25 -6.13 3.07
C LEU A 101 6.06 -5.73 2.21
N ILE A 102 5.36 -6.71 1.67
CA ILE A 102 4.21 -6.51 0.78
C ILE A 102 2.96 -7.03 1.49
N ILE A 103 1.97 -6.17 1.64
CA ILE A 103 0.68 -6.53 2.24
C ILE A 103 -0.41 -6.34 1.19
N PRO A 104 -0.83 -7.42 0.51
CA PRO A 104 -1.94 -7.33 -0.43
C PRO A 104 -3.27 -7.19 0.31
N LEU A 105 -4.16 -6.36 -0.22
CA LEU A 105 -5.50 -6.13 0.30
C LEU A 105 -6.54 -6.53 -0.75
N GLY A 106 -7.40 -7.47 -0.41
CA GLY A 106 -8.43 -7.99 -1.31
C GLY A 106 -9.22 -9.11 -0.67
N GLU A 107 -10.11 -9.71 -1.44
CA GLU A 107 -10.87 -10.88 -1.02
C GLU A 107 -10.00 -12.14 -1.06
N ASP A 108 -10.44 -13.21 -0.39
CA ASP A 108 -9.66 -14.46 -0.28
C ASP A 108 -9.23 -15.05 -1.62
N ALA A 109 -10.08 -14.98 -2.64
CA ALA A 109 -9.75 -15.48 -3.98
C ALA A 109 -8.63 -14.66 -4.64
N ASP A 110 -8.69 -13.34 -4.49
CA ASP A 110 -7.69 -12.41 -5.02
C ASP A 110 -6.35 -12.58 -4.30
N LEU A 111 -6.38 -12.73 -2.98
CA LEU A 111 -5.19 -12.96 -2.17
C LEU A 111 -4.51 -14.30 -2.50
N LYS A 112 -5.28 -15.36 -2.76
CA LYS A 112 -4.74 -16.64 -3.21
C LYS A 112 -4.04 -16.51 -4.56
N GLN A 113 -4.65 -15.77 -5.49
CA GLN A 113 -4.05 -15.53 -6.80
C GLN A 113 -2.77 -14.69 -6.67
N PHE A 114 -2.78 -13.67 -5.83
CA PHE A 114 -1.58 -12.88 -5.54
C PHE A 114 -0.45 -13.75 -4.95
N ALA A 115 -0.76 -14.63 -4.03
CA ALA A 115 0.21 -15.55 -3.45
C ALA A 115 0.87 -16.44 -4.50
N LYS A 116 0.10 -16.91 -5.48
CA LYS A 116 0.65 -17.67 -6.62
C LYS A 116 1.60 -16.84 -7.48
N GLU A 117 1.23 -15.62 -7.82
CA GLU A 117 2.09 -14.70 -8.59
C GLU A 117 3.39 -14.40 -7.84
N ALA A 118 3.34 -14.28 -6.53
CA ALA A 118 4.50 -14.03 -5.67
C ALA A 118 5.33 -15.28 -5.35
N GLY A 119 4.87 -16.46 -5.76
CA GLY A 119 5.52 -17.72 -5.39
C GLY A 119 5.44 -18.04 -3.88
N SER A 120 4.47 -17.48 -3.19
CA SER A 120 4.30 -17.54 -1.72
C SER A 120 3.00 -18.27 -1.34
N GLU A 121 2.75 -19.42 -1.92
CA GLU A 121 1.48 -20.16 -1.76
C GLU A 121 1.13 -20.54 -0.31
N LYS A 122 2.11 -20.52 0.58
CA LYS A 122 1.96 -20.89 1.99
C LYS A 122 2.06 -19.68 2.93
N VAL A 123 1.54 -18.52 2.51
CA VAL A 123 1.53 -17.34 3.37
C VAL A 123 0.58 -17.57 4.53
N GLU A 124 1.10 -17.46 5.74
CA GLU A 124 0.29 -17.54 6.95
C GLU A 124 -0.49 -16.25 7.15
N LYS A 125 -1.77 -16.36 7.45
CA LYS A 125 -2.63 -15.22 7.77
C LYS A 125 -2.59 -14.95 9.27
N LEU A 126 -2.31 -13.72 9.64
CA LEU A 126 -2.23 -13.29 11.02
C LEU A 126 -3.23 -12.15 11.29
N ASP A 127 -3.72 -12.08 12.51
CA ASP A 127 -4.66 -11.02 12.93
C ASP A 127 -3.93 -9.69 13.18
N LYS A 128 -2.65 -9.74 13.46
CA LYS A 128 -1.87 -8.58 13.85
C LYS A 128 -0.42 -8.69 13.41
N LEU A 129 0.10 -7.59 12.90
CA LEU A 129 1.52 -7.43 12.61
C LEU A 129 2.12 -6.37 13.54
N THR A 130 3.13 -6.75 14.30
CA THR A 130 3.94 -5.82 15.08
C THR A 130 5.35 -5.80 14.50
N ILE A 131 5.79 -4.64 14.03
CA ILE A 131 7.06 -4.52 13.32
C ILE A 131 7.78 -3.24 13.71
N LYS A 132 9.11 -3.30 13.78
CA LYS A 132 10.01 -2.16 13.99
C LYS A 132 10.95 -2.04 12.81
N LYS A 133 11.60 -0.91 12.65
CA LYS A 133 12.56 -0.67 11.55
C LYS A 133 13.59 -1.79 11.42
N LYS A 134 14.15 -2.26 12.55
CA LYS A 134 15.14 -3.35 12.56
C LYS A 134 14.61 -4.68 12.03
N ASP A 135 13.31 -4.93 12.17
CA ASP A 135 12.68 -6.17 11.72
C ASP A 135 12.56 -6.24 10.19
N LEU A 136 12.71 -5.09 9.53
CA LEU A 136 12.66 -4.96 8.07
C LEU A 136 14.03 -5.13 7.41
N GLU A 137 15.10 -5.12 8.20
CA GLU A 137 16.44 -5.32 7.67
C GLU A 137 16.59 -6.73 7.07
N GLY A 138 17.12 -6.80 5.86
CA GLY A 138 17.30 -8.06 5.13
C GLY A 138 16.04 -8.63 4.49
N LYS A 139 14.89 -7.99 4.66
CA LYS A 139 13.67 -8.38 3.94
C LYS A 139 13.68 -7.82 2.52
N ASP A 140 13.22 -8.63 1.58
CA ASP A 140 13.10 -8.27 0.18
C ASP A 140 11.89 -8.96 -0.42
N GLY A 141 10.81 -8.21 -0.58
CA GLY A 141 9.58 -8.72 -1.18
C GLY A 141 8.85 -9.77 -0.36
N GLU A 142 9.01 -9.78 0.96
CA GLU A 142 8.29 -10.71 1.84
C GLU A 142 6.80 -10.37 1.86
N VAL A 143 5.95 -11.37 1.68
CA VAL A 143 4.49 -11.20 1.66
C VAL A 143 3.89 -11.53 3.02
N PHE A 144 3.07 -10.62 3.52
CA PHE A 144 2.28 -10.78 4.73
C PHE A 144 0.80 -10.59 4.42
N MET A 145 -0.06 -11.43 5.01
CA MET A 145 -1.51 -11.34 4.83
C MET A 145 -2.23 -11.27 6.17
N PHE A 146 -3.22 -10.41 6.26
CA PHE A 146 -4.13 -10.37 7.41
C PHE A 146 -5.23 -11.44 7.28
N ALA A 147 -5.59 -11.99 8.42
CA ALA A 147 -6.69 -12.93 8.50
C ALA A 147 -8.06 -12.26 8.28
#